data_3bb7ebfb5baf0f2a1ffc8d6909b23fa9
#
_entry.id   3bb7ebfb5baf0f2a1ffc8d6909b23fa9
#
_cell.length_a   1.000
_cell.length_b   1.000
_cell.length_c   1.000
_cell.angle_alpha   90.00
_cell.angle_beta   90.00
_cell.angle_gamma   90.00
#
_symmetry.space_group_name_H-M   'P 1'
#
loop_
_entity.id
_entity.type
_entity.pdbx_description
1 polymer ?
#
loop_
_entity_poly.entity_id
_entity_poly.type
_entity_poly.pdbx_seq_one_letter_code
_entity_poly.pdbx_strand_id
1 'polypeptide(L)'
;MGRTKKFALALLLFCPLAAPSFAQRCGKERWSVKTGTDSGVTQVDLAHPQSATIGDLTALQPPNPLPTDSRFAPTENTVFVVDATLMDFKLESGSTGDSDYHLVLQDDQGNTMVAEIPSPNCVDAGSPFADQIASARSKFDAQFTARSSFQTANIPVRVTGVGFFDFFHNQHGAAPNVIELHPVLDIAFNPGPSDGDFSLSLSSASVHLHRGGSSTVNVTAASVGGGNVSNVSFNLSGLPAGVTSHITPGPNGKTVVALSAMPSAANGAFPVVVTGSANGRSHSQPIALNVSSPPGNGEDQLWEYKMISATSEQEVVDQANQLGGQGWELVSVVRVSGSPAWRAFFKRATKD
;
A
#
# COMPACT_ATOMS: atom_id res chain seq x y z
N MET A 1 -40.60 84.13 -35.67
CA MET A 1 -41.29 83.27 -34.65
C MET A 1 -40.69 81.87 -34.71
N GLY A 2 -39.62 81.62 -33.96
CA GLY A 2 -38.94 80.31 -33.95
C GLY A 2 -39.29 79.55 -32.70
N ARG A 3 -39.88 78.37 -32.86
CA ARG A 3 -40.18 77.40 -31.74
C ARG A 3 -39.00 76.48 -31.56
N THR A 4 -38.28 76.68 -30.47
CA THR A 4 -37.21 75.75 -29.99
C THR A 4 -37.89 74.54 -29.32
N LYS A 5 -37.71 73.35 -29.91
CA LYS A 5 -38.08 72.04 -29.29
C LYS A 5 -36.99 71.62 -28.34
N LYS A 6 -37.28 71.54 -27.03
CA LYS A 6 -36.40 70.93 -26.02
C LYS A 6 -36.58 69.42 -26.10
N PHE A 7 -35.50 68.69 -26.44
CA PHE A 7 -35.41 67.24 -26.26
C PHE A 7 -34.97 66.96 -24.84
N ALA A 8 -35.79 66.24 -24.09
CA ALA A 8 -35.41 65.66 -22.79
C ALA A 8 -34.76 64.32 -23.01
N LEU A 9 -33.46 64.22 -22.67
CA LEU A 9 -32.72 62.98 -22.70
C LEU A 9 -32.99 62.22 -21.39
N ALA A 10 -33.75 61.12 -21.44
CA ALA A 10 -33.98 60.24 -20.30
C ALA A 10 -32.78 59.31 -20.16
N LEU A 11 -31.97 59.51 -19.10
CA LEU A 11 -30.86 58.66 -18.72
C LEU A 11 -31.42 57.43 -18.00
N LEU A 12 -31.50 56.26 -18.68
CA LEU A 12 -31.81 54.96 -18.05
C LEU A 12 -30.60 54.51 -17.24
N LEU A 13 -30.69 54.61 -15.92
CA LEU A 13 -29.73 53.96 -14.99
C LEU A 13 -29.94 52.42 -15.09
N PHE A 14 -29.02 51.76 -15.77
CA PHE A 14 -28.88 50.32 -15.68
C PHE A 14 -28.23 49.98 -14.34
N CYS A 15 -28.99 49.56 -13.35
CA CYS A 15 -28.48 48.98 -12.10
C CYS A 15 -28.10 47.51 -12.43
N PRO A 16 -26.83 47.11 -12.38
CA PRO A 16 -26.51 45.68 -12.57
C PRO A 16 -27.06 44.97 -11.32
N LEU A 17 -28.02 44.07 -11.52
CA LEU A 17 -28.41 43.09 -10.54
C LEU A 17 -27.20 42.20 -10.27
N ALA A 18 -26.48 42.47 -9.17
CA ALA A 18 -25.49 41.53 -8.66
C ALA A 18 -26.23 40.24 -8.29
N ALA A 19 -26.05 39.18 -9.09
CA ALA A 19 -26.47 37.87 -8.69
C ALA A 19 -25.77 37.52 -7.36
N PRO A 20 -26.49 36.92 -6.37
CA PRO A 20 -25.84 36.49 -5.16
C PRO A 20 -24.80 35.44 -5.52
N SER A 21 -23.52 35.80 -5.42
CA SER A 21 -22.42 34.80 -5.44
C SER A 21 -22.56 34.01 -4.13
N PHE A 22 -23.07 32.80 -4.23
CA PHE A 22 -22.94 31.87 -3.12
C PHE A 22 -21.45 31.67 -2.90
N ALA A 23 -20.97 32.08 -1.72
CA ALA A 23 -19.57 31.86 -1.36
C ALA A 23 -19.29 30.36 -1.45
N GLN A 24 -18.40 29.98 -2.36
CA GLN A 24 -17.93 28.61 -2.49
C GLN A 24 -17.25 28.22 -1.17
N ARG A 25 -17.61 27.09 -0.63
CA ARG A 25 -16.99 26.57 0.58
C ARG A 25 -15.83 25.67 0.21
N CYS A 26 -14.72 25.85 0.89
CA CYS A 26 -13.52 25.07 0.76
C CYS A 26 -13.08 24.57 2.14
N GLY A 27 -12.27 23.52 2.17
CA GLY A 27 -11.57 23.13 3.40
C GLY A 27 -12.37 22.24 4.33
N LYS A 28 -12.38 20.96 4.07
CA LYS A 28 -12.84 19.91 4.96
C LYS A 28 -11.65 19.05 5.43
N GLU A 29 -11.94 18.00 6.15
CA GLU A 29 -10.99 17.12 6.78
C GLU A 29 -9.78 16.82 5.90
N ARG A 30 -8.57 16.97 6.46
CA ARG A 30 -7.30 16.74 5.78
C ARG A 30 -7.12 17.58 4.49
N TRP A 31 -7.72 18.77 4.45
CA TRP A 31 -7.77 19.60 3.25
C TRP A 31 -6.39 19.91 2.65
N SER A 32 -5.38 20.12 3.50
CA SER A 32 -4.01 20.34 3.04
C SER A 32 -3.47 19.12 2.26
N VAL A 33 -3.78 17.91 2.69
CA VAL A 33 -3.39 16.66 2.02
C VAL A 33 -4.17 16.48 0.72
N LYS A 34 -5.49 16.71 0.77
CA LYS A 34 -6.40 16.64 -0.38
C LYS A 34 -6.01 17.58 -1.52
N THR A 35 -5.43 18.73 -1.19
CA THR A 35 -5.09 19.76 -2.20
C THR A 35 -3.60 19.99 -2.39
N GLY A 36 -2.73 19.23 -1.71
CA GLY A 36 -1.28 19.31 -1.90
C GLY A 36 -0.65 20.58 -1.35
N THR A 37 -1.08 21.01 -0.14
CA THR A 37 -0.47 22.11 0.60
C THR A 37 0.14 21.66 1.93
N ASP A 38 0.12 20.35 2.20
CA ASP A 38 0.76 19.72 3.34
C ASP A 38 2.30 19.63 3.18
N SER A 39 3.00 19.50 4.29
CA SER A 39 4.47 19.45 4.30
C SER A 39 5.06 18.22 3.60
N GLY A 40 4.29 17.16 3.43
CA GLY A 40 4.70 15.90 2.77
C GLY A 40 4.47 15.88 1.26
N VAL A 41 3.86 16.89 0.67
CA VAL A 41 3.46 16.89 -0.74
C VAL A 41 4.61 16.64 -1.71
N THR A 42 5.83 17.08 -1.38
CA THR A 42 7.04 16.88 -2.21
C THR A 42 7.46 15.41 -2.31
N GLN A 43 6.91 14.52 -1.48
CA GLN A 43 7.16 13.07 -1.52
C GLN A 43 6.19 12.33 -2.45
N VAL A 44 5.18 13.03 -2.98
CA VAL A 44 4.26 12.43 -3.96
C VAL A 44 4.96 12.27 -5.30
N ASP A 45 5.06 11.03 -5.78
CA ASP A 45 5.69 10.72 -7.06
C ASP A 45 4.72 10.95 -8.22
N LEU A 46 4.72 12.18 -8.74
CA LEU A 46 3.91 12.58 -9.90
C LEU A 46 4.45 12.04 -11.22
N ALA A 47 5.72 11.63 -11.26
CA ALA A 47 6.38 11.22 -12.49
C ALA A 47 6.14 9.76 -12.85
N HIS A 48 5.81 8.92 -11.86
CA HIS A 48 5.67 7.47 -12.04
C HIS A 48 4.32 6.97 -11.48
N PRO A 49 3.20 7.32 -12.12
CA PRO A 49 1.89 6.80 -11.73
C PRO A 49 1.86 5.27 -11.80
N GLN A 50 1.24 4.64 -10.81
CA GLN A 50 1.13 3.20 -10.70
C GLN A 50 -0.30 2.75 -11.05
N SER A 51 -0.44 1.81 -11.99
CA SER A 51 -1.75 1.21 -12.25
C SER A 51 -2.14 0.30 -11.08
N ALA A 52 -3.41 0.37 -10.70
CA ALA A 52 -4.00 -0.48 -9.69
C ALA A 52 -5.44 -0.80 -10.06
N THR A 53 -5.94 -1.95 -9.60
CA THR A 53 -7.38 -2.23 -9.61
C THR A 53 -8.04 -1.67 -8.36
N ILE A 54 -9.37 -1.48 -8.38
CA ILE A 54 -10.12 -1.14 -7.16
C ILE A 54 -9.91 -2.22 -6.10
N GLY A 55 -9.88 -3.51 -6.50
CA GLY A 55 -9.59 -4.63 -5.61
C GLY A 55 -8.23 -4.53 -4.92
N ASP A 56 -7.15 -4.13 -5.63
CA ASP A 56 -5.84 -3.92 -5.03
C ASP A 56 -5.87 -2.81 -3.98
N LEU A 57 -6.53 -1.69 -4.29
CA LEU A 57 -6.61 -0.55 -3.40
C LEU A 57 -7.48 -0.84 -2.17
N THR A 58 -8.59 -1.54 -2.33
CA THR A 58 -9.47 -1.91 -1.20
C THR A 58 -8.85 -2.96 -0.27
N ALA A 59 -7.81 -3.67 -0.71
CA ALA A 59 -7.04 -4.60 0.11
C ALA A 59 -5.96 -3.92 0.98
N LEU A 60 -5.65 -2.64 0.74
CA LEU A 60 -4.66 -1.89 1.53
C LEU A 60 -5.16 -1.69 2.96
N GLN A 61 -4.23 -1.70 3.91
CA GLN A 61 -4.56 -1.47 5.32
C GLN A 61 -4.53 0.03 5.62
N PRO A 62 -5.65 0.62 6.10
CA PRO A 62 -5.66 2.01 6.50
C PRO A 62 -4.84 2.22 7.78
N PRO A 63 -4.25 3.41 7.98
CA PRO A 63 -3.59 3.74 9.23
C PRO A 63 -4.60 3.82 10.39
N ASN A 64 -4.17 3.42 11.57
CA ASN A 64 -4.96 3.56 12.79
C ASN A 64 -4.08 4.08 13.95
N PRO A 65 -4.27 5.32 14.43
CA PRO A 65 -5.27 6.30 13.96
C PRO A 65 -4.93 6.90 12.59
N LEU A 66 -5.95 7.43 11.92
CA LEU A 66 -5.79 8.18 10.68
C LEU A 66 -5.07 9.51 10.95
N PRO A 67 -4.00 9.87 10.21
CA PRO A 67 -3.33 11.17 10.37
C PRO A 67 -4.26 12.34 10.03
N THR A 68 -4.17 13.46 10.77
CA THR A 68 -4.99 14.65 10.52
C THR A 68 -4.40 15.57 9.45
N ASP A 69 -3.07 15.79 9.46
CA ASP A 69 -2.41 16.81 8.64
C ASP A 69 -1.17 16.29 7.88
N SER A 70 -0.95 14.98 7.88
CA SER A 70 0.19 14.36 7.21
C SER A 70 -0.24 13.20 6.32
N ARG A 71 0.63 12.82 5.39
CA ARG A 71 0.41 11.70 4.49
C ARG A 71 0.80 10.37 5.13
N PHE A 72 0.05 9.33 4.81
CA PHE A 72 0.38 7.94 5.17
C PHE A 72 1.14 7.27 4.02
N ALA A 73 2.44 7.15 4.19
CA ALA A 73 3.30 6.48 3.20
C ALA A 73 3.17 4.94 3.26
N PRO A 74 3.32 4.23 2.14
CA PRO A 74 3.56 4.76 0.80
C PRO A 74 2.28 5.22 0.08
N THR A 75 1.09 4.79 0.53
CA THR A 75 -0.18 4.92 -0.21
C THR A 75 -0.50 6.37 -0.59
N GLU A 76 -0.38 7.31 0.35
CA GLU A 76 -0.73 8.72 0.10
C GLU A 76 0.41 9.53 -0.55
N ASN A 77 1.54 8.88 -0.85
CA ASN A 77 2.62 9.43 -1.67
C ASN A 77 2.63 8.84 -3.08
N THR A 78 1.68 7.96 -3.39
CA THR A 78 1.59 7.27 -4.67
C THR A 78 0.44 7.83 -5.51
N VAL A 79 0.74 8.12 -6.77
CA VAL A 79 -0.29 8.39 -7.78
C VAL A 79 -0.72 7.08 -8.40
N PHE A 80 -2.03 6.80 -8.36
CA PHE A 80 -2.59 5.61 -8.97
C PHE A 80 -3.33 5.93 -10.27
N VAL A 81 -3.35 4.96 -11.19
CA VAL A 81 -4.17 4.95 -12.38
C VAL A 81 -5.13 3.78 -12.28
N VAL A 82 -6.42 4.07 -12.29
CA VAL A 82 -7.49 3.08 -12.14
C VAL A 82 -8.39 3.11 -13.37
N ASP A 83 -8.55 1.95 -14.03
CA ASP A 83 -9.59 1.73 -15.04
C ASP A 83 -10.84 1.18 -14.33
N ALA A 84 -11.98 1.84 -14.53
CA ALA A 84 -13.23 1.51 -13.84
C ALA A 84 -14.45 1.96 -14.66
N THR A 85 -15.65 1.63 -14.18
CA THR A 85 -16.89 2.26 -14.62
C THR A 85 -17.24 3.38 -13.66
N LEU A 86 -17.40 4.61 -14.16
CA LEU A 86 -18.03 5.70 -13.42
C LEU A 86 -19.53 5.39 -13.33
N MET A 87 -19.96 4.98 -12.15
CA MET A 87 -21.37 4.62 -11.90
C MET A 87 -22.21 5.87 -11.68
N ASP A 88 -21.88 6.62 -10.63
CA ASP A 88 -22.60 7.80 -10.20
C ASP A 88 -21.65 8.94 -9.88
N PHE A 89 -22.17 10.16 -9.93
CA PHE A 89 -21.41 11.36 -9.53
C PHE A 89 -22.34 12.45 -8.99
N LYS A 90 -21.79 13.35 -8.19
CA LYS A 90 -22.49 14.57 -7.71
C LYS A 90 -21.50 15.72 -7.46
N LEU A 91 -22.02 16.93 -7.33
CA LEU A 91 -21.33 18.07 -6.73
C LEU A 91 -21.56 18.05 -5.22
N GLU A 92 -20.53 18.02 -4.42
CA GLU A 92 -20.64 18.21 -2.98
C GLU A 92 -20.87 19.68 -2.64
N SER A 93 -22.11 20.03 -2.42
CA SER A 93 -22.57 21.42 -2.20
C SER A 93 -23.31 21.59 -0.89
N GLY A 94 -23.59 22.84 -0.52
CA GLY A 94 -24.34 23.18 0.69
C GLY A 94 -23.45 23.42 1.90
N SER A 95 -24.03 23.33 3.11
CA SER A 95 -23.34 23.69 4.37
C SER A 95 -22.27 22.67 4.78
N THR A 96 -22.35 21.46 4.29
CA THR A 96 -21.43 20.35 4.59
C THR A 96 -20.50 19.99 3.43
N GLY A 97 -20.75 20.49 2.22
CA GLY A 97 -19.93 20.22 1.04
C GLY A 97 -18.70 21.13 0.97
N ASP A 98 -17.68 20.67 0.23
CA ASP A 98 -16.42 21.37 -0.07
C ASP A 98 -16.32 21.82 -1.53
N SER A 99 -17.36 21.57 -2.33
CA SER A 99 -17.47 21.89 -3.76
C SER A 99 -16.72 20.94 -4.68
N ASP A 100 -16.33 19.79 -4.17
CA ASP A 100 -15.68 18.75 -4.95
C ASP A 100 -16.70 17.95 -5.81
N TYR A 101 -16.22 17.31 -6.84
CA TYR A 101 -17.01 16.31 -7.57
C TYR A 101 -16.70 14.94 -6.97
N HIS A 102 -17.73 14.36 -6.34
CA HIS A 102 -17.71 13.02 -5.81
C HIS A 102 -18.07 12.02 -6.93
N LEU A 103 -17.16 11.13 -7.24
CA LEU A 103 -17.28 10.11 -8.29
C LEU A 103 -17.32 8.73 -7.64
N VAL A 104 -18.30 7.92 -8.00
CA VAL A 104 -18.40 6.51 -7.59
C VAL A 104 -17.84 5.64 -8.71
N LEU A 105 -16.70 5.01 -8.46
CA LEU A 105 -16.04 4.08 -9.38
C LEU A 105 -16.39 2.64 -9.02
N GLN A 106 -16.58 1.77 -10.02
CA GLN A 106 -16.81 0.34 -9.83
C GLN A 106 -15.96 -0.49 -10.78
N ASP A 107 -15.39 -1.59 -10.28
CA ASP A 107 -14.71 -2.59 -11.11
C ASP A 107 -15.66 -3.70 -11.59
N ASP A 108 -15.14 -4.60 -12.45
CA ASP A 108 -15.91 -5.72 -13.02
C ASP A 108 -16.34 -6.77 -11.97
N GLN A 109 -15.74 -6.76 -10.78
CA GLN A 109 -16.08 -7.63 -9.65
C GLN A 109 -17.16 -7.01 -8.75
N GLY A 110 -17.56 -5.76 -9.01
CA GLY A 110 -18.53 -5.04 -8.22
C GLY A 110 -17.97 -4.32 -7.00
N ASN A 111 -16.64 -4.28 -6.81
CA ASN A 111 -16.03 -3.45 -5.78
C ASN A 111 -16.18 -1.97 -6.14
N THR A 112 -16.42 -1.14 -5.14
CA THR A 112 -16.55 0.31 -5.33
C THR A 112 -15.48 1.08 -4.56
N MET A 113 -15.15 2.25 -5.07
CA MET A 113 -14.36 3.27 -4.37
C MET A 113 -14.78 4.67 -4.83
N VAL A 114 -14.45 5.65 -4.00
CA VAL A 114 -14.66 7.07 -4.30
C VAL A 114 -13.42 7.65 -4.97
N ALA A 115 -13.66 8.59 -5.89
CA ALA A 115 -12.63 9.50 -6.40
C ALA A 115 -13.18 10.92 -6.40
N GLU A 116 -12.36 11.90 -5.98
CA GLU A 116 -12.82 13.27 -5.84
C GLU A 116 -11.97 14.26 -6.66
N ILE A 117 -12.67 15.14 -7.41
CA ILE A 117 -12.05 16.22 -8.15
C ILE A 117 -12.29 17.52 -7.38
N PRO A 118 -11.29 18.07 -6.68
CA PRO A 118 -11.44 19.33 -5.95
C PRO A 118 -11.86 20.48 -6.85
N SER A 119 -12.59 21.42 -6.25
CA SER A 119 -12.88 22.65 -6.96
C SER A 119 -11.60 23.45 -7.16
N PRO A 120 -11.22 23.83 -8.41
CA PRO A 120 -9.99 24.59 -8.67
C PRO A 120 -9.92 25.92 -7.92
N ASN A 121 -11.09 26.53 -7.61
CA ASN A 121 -11.16 27.76 -6.81
C ASN A 121 -10.81 27.55 -5.33
N CYS A 122 -10.72 26.32 -4.89
CA CYS A 122 -10.39 25.92 -3.53
C CYS A 122 -8.96 25.36 -3.39
N VAL A 123 -8.21 25.28 -4.49
CA VAL A 123 -6.82 24.79 -4.51
C VAL A 123 -5.87 25.99 -4.54
N ASP A 124 -4.86 25.99 -3.68
CA ASP A 124 -3.84 27.03 -3.67
C ASP A 124 -3.03 26.97 -4.97
N ALA A 125 -2.76 28.12 -5.57
CA ALA A 125 -2.00 28.21 -6.83
C ALA A 125 -0.53 27.71 -6.71
N GLY A 126 -0.01 27.63 -5.49
CA GLY A 126 1.31 27.05 -5.20
C GLY A 126 1.30 25.51 -5.05
N SER A 127 0.13 24.87 -5.07
CA SER A 127 0.04 23.42 -5.02
C SER A 127 0.61 22.78 -6.29
N PRO A 128 1.43 21.71 -6.17
CA PRO A 128 1.92 20.97 -7.35
C PRO A 128 0.80 20.24 -8.10
N PHE A 129 -0.42 20.17 -7.53
CA PHE A 129 -1.58 19.53 -8.13
C PHE A 129 -2.51 20.50 -8.86
N ALA A 130 -2.32 21.82 -8.70
CA ALA A 130 -3.30 22.84 -9.11
C ALA A 130 -3.68 22.73 -10.59
N ASP A 131 -2.70 22.67 -11.49
CA ASP A 131 -2.93 22.60 -12.94
C ASP A 131 -3.62 21.28 -13.33
N GLN A 132 -3.22 20.17 -12.73
CA GLN A 132 -3.79 18.85 -13.00
C GLN A 132 -5.25 18.76 -12.51
N ILE A 133 -5.55 19.25 -11.31
CA ILE A 133 -6.92 19.33 -10.77
C ILE A 133 -7.80 20.20 -11.68
N ALA A 134 -7.31 21.37 -12.10
CA ALA A 134 -8.05 22.24 -13.00
C ALA A 134 -8.31 21.58 -14.36
N SER A 135 -7.33 20.85 -14.90
CA SER A 135 -7.47 20.07 -16.12
C SER A 135 -8.51 18.94 -15.97
N ALA A 136 -8.42 18.14 -14.90
CA ALA A 136 -9.36 17.06 -14.62
C ALA A 136 -10.80 17.60 -14.48
N ARG A 137 -10.96 18.72 -13.75
CA ARG A 137 -12.27 19.39 -13.59
C ARG A 137 -12.82 19.84 -14.94
N SER A 138 -12.00 20.48 -15.78
CA SER A 138 -12.40 20.93 -17.12
C SER A 138 -12.80 19.79 -18.04
N LYS A 139 -12.08 18.64 -18.00
CA LYS A 139 -12.46 17.44 -18.74
C LYS A 139 -13.80 16.87 -18.28
N PHE A 140 -14.04 16.86 -16.96
CA PHE A 140 -15.30 16.42 -16.39
C PHE A 140 -16.45 17.33 -16.83
N ASP A 141 -16.28 18.66 -16.74
CA ASP A 141 -17.29 19.66 -17.11
C ASP A 141 -17.61 19.65 -18.61
N ALA A 142 -16.65 19.23 -19.45
CA ALA A 142 -16.89 19.03 -20.88
C ALA A 142 -17.81 17.84 -21.18
N GLN A 143 -17.87 16.86 -20.29
CA GLN A 143 -18.68 15.64 -20.43
C GLN A 143 -20.00 15.71 -19.68
N PHE A 144 -20.01 16.32 -18.49
CA PHE A 144 -21.14 16.33 -17.56
C PHE A 144 -21.37 17.71 -16.93
N THR A 145 -22.59 17.92 -16.45
CA THR A 145 -22.92 19.03 -15.54
C THR A 145 -23.32 18.45 -14.18
N ALA A 146 -22.40 18.50 -13.23
CA ALA A 146 -22.65 17.96 -11.88
C ALA A 146 -23.65 18.80 -11.09
N ARG A 147 -24.54 18.13 -10.38
CA ARG A 147 -25.57 18.69 -9.48
C ARG A 147 -25.36 18.15 -8.05
N SER A 148 -26.06 18.76 -7.09
CA SER A 148 -25.98 18.33 -5.68
C SER A 148 -26.60 16.94 -5.39
N SER A 149 -27.41 16.41 -6.29
CA SER A 149 -27.93 15.03 -6.22
C SER A 149 -27.08 14.10 -7.08
N PHE A 150 -26.98 12.84 -6.70
CA PHE A 150 -26.34 11.82 -7.54
C PHE A 150 -27.00 11.72 -8.93
N GLN A 151 -26.15 11.62 -9.92
CA GLN A 151 -26.49 11.44 -11.33
C GLN A 151 -25.74 10.20 -11.81
N THR A 152 -26.44 9.31 -12.51
CA THR A 152 -25.84 8.09 -13.04
C THR A 152 -25.15 8.38 -14.37
N ALA A 153 -23.91 7.88 -14.52
CA ALA A 153 -23.12 7.96 -15.76
C ALA A 153 -23.03 6.61 -16.47
N ASN A 154 -22.65 5.56 -15.75
CA ASN A 154 -22.47 4.19 -16.24
C ASN A 154 -21.59 4.12 -17.51
N ILE A 155 -20.40 4.74 -17.47
CA ILE A 155 -19.45 4.78 -18.58
C ILE A 155 -18.04 4.38 -18.13
N PRO A 156 -17.23 3.75 -19.00
CA PRO A 156 -15.83 3.46 -18.72
C PRO A 156 -15.02 4.74 -18.54
N VAL A 157 -14.17 4.74 -17.51
CA VAL A 157 -13.24 5.84 -17.24
C VAL A 157 -11.86 5.30 -16.87
N ARG A 158 -10.84 6.10 -17.15
CA ARG A 158 -9.52 5.97 -16.54
C ARG A 158 -9.29 7.18 -15.66
N VAL A 159 -9.08 6.95 -14.37
CA VAL A 159 -8.87 7.99 -13.37
C VAL A 159 -7.44 7.92 -12.86
N THR A 160 -6.73 9.03 -12.89
CA THR A 160 -5.42 9.19 -12.27
C THR A 160 -5.56 10.08 -11.06
N GLY A 161 -5.09 9.64 -9.89
CA GLY A 161 -5.22 10.42 -8.65
C GLY A 161 -4.27 9.94 -7.56
N VAL A 162 -4.12 10.75 -6.54
CA VAL A 162 -3.29 10.41 -5.36
C VAL A 162 -4.09 9.51 -4.44
N GLY A 163 -3.48 8.42 -3.96
CA GLY A 163 -4.11 7.58 -2.93
C GLY A 163 -4.36 8.38 -1.66
N PHE A 164 -5.50 8.17 -1.03
CA PHE A 164 -5.92 8.90 0.15
C PHE A 164 -6.82 8.04 1.03
N PHE A 165 -6.59 8.00 2.33
CA PHE A 165 -7.50 7.39 3.29
C PHE A 165 -8.34 8.48 3.95
N ASP A 166 -9.66 8.43 3.75
CA ASP A 166 -10.57 9.38 4.38
C ASP A 166 -11.15 8.86 5.69
N PHE A 167 -11.84 9.72 6.43
CA PHE A 167 -12.63 9.31 7.57
C PHE A 167 -13.88 8.54 7.11
N PHE A 168 -14.33 7.61 7.92
CA PHE A 168 -15.55 6.86 7.62
C PHE A 168 -16.80 7.73 7.77
N HIS A 169 -17.43 8.07 6.66
CA HIS A 169 -18.63 8.90 6.59
C HIS A 169 -19.86 8.16 6.07
N ASN A 170 -19.78 6.86 5.83
CA ASN A 170 -20.82 6.07 5.18
C ASN A 170 -21.29 6.66 3.83
N GLN A 171 -20.35 7.16 3.06
CA GLN A 171 -20.59 7.77 1.74
C GLN A 171 -21.01 6.69 0.73
N HIS A 172 -21.85 7.10 -0.23
CA HIS A 172 -22.23 6.24 -1.35
C HIS A 172 -21.00 5.93 -2.22
N GLY A 173 -20.74 4.65 -2.43
CA GLY A 173 -19.61 4.16 -3.21
C GLY A 173 -18.28 4.04 -2.46
N ALA A 174 -18.23 4.40 -1.16
CA ALA A 174 -17.00 4.30 -0.39
C ALA A 174 -16.44 2.86 -0.34
N ALA A 175 -15.13 2.74 -0.44
CA ALA A 175 -14.41 1.49 -0.23
C ALA A 175 -14.51 1.01 1.23
N PRO A 176 -14.50 -0.31 1.51
CA PRO A 176 -14.57 -0.83 2.87
C PRO A 176 -13.45 -0.35 3.80
N ASN A 177 -12.27 -0.05 3.24
CA ASN A 177 -11.09 0.47 3.93
C ASN A 177 -10.94 1.99 3.83
N VAL A 178 -11.96 2.69 3.32
CA VAL A 178 -12.04 4.15 3.12
C VAL A 178 -10.92 4.73 2.22
N ILE A 179 -10.32 3.92 1.35
CA ILE A 179 -9.38 4.40 0.33
C ILE A 179 -10.14 5.15 -0.77
N GLU A 180 -9.57 6.24 -1.22
CA GLU A 180 -10.05 7.10 -2.30
C GLU A 180 -8.91 7.52 -3.22
N LEU A 181 -9.24 8.06 -4.40
CA LEU A 181 -8.32 8.89 -5.16
C LEU A 181 -8.65 10.37 -4.91
N HIS A 182 -7.85 11.01 -4.06
CA HIS A 182 -8.03 12.41 -3.69
C HIS A 182 -6.68 13.14 -3.58
N PRO A 183 -6.35 14.10 -4.45
CA PRO A 183 -7.17 14.58 -5.56
C PRO A 183 -7.08 13.68 -6.80
N VAL A 184 -8.12 13.72 -7.61
CA VAL A 184 -8.03 13.29 -9.00
C VAL A 184 -7.20 14.31 -9.79
N LEU A 185 -6.17 13.81 -10.48
CA LEU A 185 -5.22 14.60 -11.25
C LEU A 185 -5.51 14.54 -12.76
N ASP A 186 -6.15 13.46 -13.21
CA ASP A 186 -6.61 13.30 -14.58
C ASP A 186 -7.81 12.36 -14.67
N ILE A 187 -8.65 12.55 -15.70
CA ILE A 187 -9.75 11.67 -16.05
C ILE A 187 -9.89 11.57 -17.56
N ALA A 188 -10.02 10.34 -18.06
CA ALA A 188 -10.35 10.06 -19.45
C ALA A 188 -11.65 9.26 -19.51
N PHE A 189 -12.55 9.68 -20.39
CA PHE A 189 -13.84 9.03 -20.62
C PHE A 189 -13.77 8.11 -21.83
N ASN A 190 -14.37 6.91 -21.73
CA ASN A 190 -14.29 5.87 -22.75
C ASN A 190 -12.83 5.65 -23.23
N PRO A 191 -11.88 5.48 -22.32
CA PRO A 191 -10.51 5.26 -22.72
C PRO A 191 -10.45 4.02 -23.60
N GLY A 192 -9.65 4.07 -24.65
CA GLY A 192 -9.31 2.87 -25.40
C GLY A 192 -8.62 1.83 -24.47
N PRO A 193 -8.50 0.56 -24.92
CA PRO A 193 -7.76 -0.43 -24.17
C PRO A 193 -6.44 0.15 -23.70
N SER A 194 -6.10 -0.05 -22.42
CA SER A 194 -4.81 0.37 -21.93
C SER A 194 -3.74 -0.43 -22.67
N ASP A 195 -2.92 0.23 -23.49
CA ASP A 195 -1.88 -0.42 -24.25
C ASP A 195 -0.92 -1.16 -23.30
N GLY A 196 -1.16 -2.45 -23.11
CA GLY A 196 -0.26 -3.36 -22.42
C GLY A 196 -0.02 -3.07 -20.94
N ASP A 197 -1.06 -2.65 -20.22
CA ASP A 197 -0.98 -2.53 -18.75
C ASP A 197 -1.07 -3.91 -18.07
N PHE A 198 -0.55 -4.00 -16.85
CA PHE A 198 -0.49 -5.24 -16.09
C PHE A 198 -0.68 -5.01 -14.60
N SER A 199 -1.16 -6.04 -13.91
CA SER A 199 -1.16 -6.11 -12.46
C SER A 199 -0.07 -7.05 -11.97
N LEU A 200 0.40 -6.84 -10.73
CA LEU A 200 1.33 -7.74 -10.06
C LEU A 200 0.63 -8.46 -8.92
N SER A 201 0.88 -9.77 -8.83
CA SER A 201 0.48 -10.56 -7.67
C SER A 201 1.65 -11.37 -7.14
N LEU A 202 1.69 -11.59 -5.84
CA LEU A 202 2.71 -12.37 -5.15
C LEU A 202 2.12 -13.69 -4.65
N SER A 203 2.90 -14.77 -4.70
CA SER A 203 2.52 -16.04 -4.05
C SER A 203 2.48 -15.95 -2.53
N SER A 204 3.16 -14.97 -1.94
CA SER A 204 3.13 -14.63 -0.52
C SER A 204 3.53 -13.19 -0.31
N ALA A 205 2.80 -12.47 0.53
CA ALA A 205 3.13 -11.11 0.97
C ALA A 205 4.20 -11.10 2.10
N SER A 206 4.56 -12.28 2.64
CA SER A 206 5.56 -12.42 3.71
C SER A 206 6.53 -13.53 3.37
N VAL A 207 7.83 -13.29 3.60
CA VAL A 207 8.91 -14.26 3.38
C VAL A 207 9.73 -14.37 4.66
N HIS A 208 9.90 -15.59 5.15
CA HIS A 208 10.83 -15.91 6.22
C HIS A 208 12.13 -16.44 5.63
N LEU A 209 13.26 -15.89 6.06
CA LEU A 209 14.58 -16.21 5.54
C LEU A 209 15.54 -16.41 6.73
N HIS A 210 16.12 -17.60 6.84
CA HIS A 210 17.17 -17.83 7.83
C HIS A 210 18.53 -17.36 7.28
N ARG A 211 19.38 -16.87 8.16
CA ARG A 211 20.78 -16.60 7.85
C ARG A 211 21.46 -17.83 7.26
N GLY A 212 22.20 -17.65 6.17
CA GLY A 212 22.81 -18.76 5.42
C GLY A 212 21.83 -19.55 4.55
N GLY A 213 20.54 -19.21 4.58
CA GLY A 213 19.49 -19.90 3.82
C GLY A 213 18.99 -19.11 2.60
N SER A 214 18.07 -19.72 1.90
CA SER A 214 17.38 -19.11 0.75
C SER A 214 15.87 -19.40 0.80
N SER A 215 15.09 -18.52 0.20
CA SER A 215 13.64 -18.66 0.03
C SER A 215 13.21 -18.08 -1.31
N THR A 216 12.04 -18.48 -1.81
CA THR A 216 11.55 -17.99 -3.09
C THR A 216 10.13 -17.43 -2.95
N VAL A 217 9.82 -16.40 -3.73
CA VAL A 217 8.47 -15.91 -3.96
C VAL A 217 8.22 -15.82 -5.45
N ASN A 218 7.03 -16.25 -5.87
CA ASN A 218 6.62 -16.12 -7.26
C ASN A 218 5.89 -14.78 -7.42
N VAL A 219 6.30 -14.05 -8.44
CA VAL A 219 5.63 -12.83 -8.90
C VAL A 219 4.93 -13.15 -10.21
N THR A 220 3.66 -12.81 -10.32
CA THR A 220 2.90 -12.98 -11.57
C THR A 220 2.49 -11.61 -12.08
N ALA A 221 2.86 -11.28 -13.32
CA ALA A 221 2.34 -10.14 -14.04
C ALA A 221 1.19 -10.61 -14.93
N ALA A 222 0.00 -10.07 -14.72
CA ALA A 222 -1.19 -10.38 -15.51
C ALA A 222 -1.64 -9.15 -16.29
N SER A 223 -2.01 -9.32 -17.55
CA SER A 223 -2.53 -8.24 -18.40
C SER A 223 -3.82 -7.65 -17.82
N VAL A 224 -3.93 -6.34 -17.82
CA VAL A 224 -5.14 -5.59 -17.45
C VAL A 224 -5.73 -4.96 -18.70
N GLY A 225 -7.06 -5.01 -18.84
CA GLY A 225 -7.76 -4.40 -19.97
C GLY A 225 -7.55 -5.09 -21.33
N GLY A 226 -7.10 -6.36 -21.36
CA GLY A 226 -6.98 -7.18 -22.58
C GLY A 226 -5.77 -6.86 -23.47
N GLY A 227 -4.87 -5.97 -23.04
CA GLY A 227 -3.63 -5.66 -23.74
C GLY A 227 -2.59 -6.81 -23.59
N ASN A 228 -1.68 -6.92 -24.55
CA ASN A 228 -0.61 -7.92 -24.46
C ASN A 228 0.54 -7.38 -23.60
N VAL A 229 0.79 -8.01 -22.46
CA VAL A 229 1.94 -7.69 -21.59
C VAL A 229 3.05 -8.68 -21.89
N SER A 230 4.07 -8.22 -22.57
CA SER A 230 5.29 -8.98 -22.79
C SER A 230 6.48 -8.24 -22.17
N ASN A 231 7.47 -9.01 -21.71
CA ASN A 231 8.76 -8.48 -21.24
C ASN A 231 8.69 -7.55 -20.03
N VAL A 232 7.92 -7.94 -18.98
CA VAL A 232 7.98 -7.23 -17.69
C VAL A 232 9.37 -7.41 -17.09
N SER A 233 10.07 -6.31 -16.87
CA SER A 233 11.32 -6.29 -16.11
C SER A 233 11.02 -6.10 -14.63
N PHE A 234 11.74 -6.80 -13.75
CA PHE A 234 11.52 -6.72 -12.31
C PHE A 234 12.75 -6.20 -11.59
N ASN A 235 12.51 -5.41 -10.56
CA ASN A 235 13.53 -4.93 -9.64
C ASN A 235 13.05 -5.08 -8.20
N LEU A 236 13.99 -5.28 -7.25
CA LEU A 236 13.73 -5.28 -5.82
C LEU A 236 14.44 -4.11 -5.15
N SER A 237 13.76 -3.47 -4.23
CA SER A 237 14.32 -2.43 -3.36
C SER A 237 14.05 -2.74 -1.89
N GLY A 238 14.81 -2.13 -0.97
CA GLY A 238 14.65 -2.33 0.47
C GLY A 238 15.30 -3.61 1.02
N LEU A 239 16.15 -4.32 0.25
CA LEU A 239 16.87 -5.48 0.76
C LEU A 239 17.86 -5.05 1.86
N PRO A 240 17.87 -5.74 3.03
CA PRO A 240 18.84 -5.44 4.08
C PRO A 240 20.25 -5.91 3.74
N ALA A 241 21.23 -5.37 4.45
CA ALA A 241 22.62 -5.78 4.30
C ALA A 241 22.79 -7.30 4.47
N GLY A 242 23.52 -7.92 3.57
CA GLY A 242 23.78 -9.36 3.55
C GLY A 242 22.64 -10.21 2.96
N VAL A 243 21.59 -9.60 2.42
CA VAL A 243 20.57 -10.29 1.62
C VAL A 243 20.71 -9.89 0.16
N THR A 244 20.67 -10.89 -0.71
CA THR A 244 20.70 -10.73 -2.18
C THR A 244 19.47 -11.34 -2.80
N SER A 245 19.10 -10.85 -3.99
CA SER A 245 18.01 -11.42 -4.80
C SER A 245 18.52 -11.87 -6.16
N HIS A 246 17.90 -12.93 -6.67
CA HIS A 246 18.07 -13.38 -8.04
C HIS A 246 16.69 -13.55 -8.67
N ILE A 247 16.49 -12.91 -9.81
CA ILE A 247 15.21 -12.89 -10.53
C ILE A 247 15.33 -13.80 -11.75
N THR A 248 14.46 -14.80 -11.85
CA THR A 248 14.43 -15.76 -12.97
C THR A 248 13.06 -15.66 -13.65
N PRO A 249 12.98 -15.13 -14.87
CA PRO A 249 11.76 -15.15 -15.65
C PRO A 249 11.29 -16.57 -15.94
N GLY A 250 10.00 -16.81 -15.79
CA GLY A 250 9.35 -18.07 -16.10
C GLY A 250 8.27 -17.91 -17.17
N PRO A 251 7.61 -18.97 -17.58
CA PRO A 251 6.55 -18.94 -18.58
C PRO A 251 5.28 -18.26 -18.05
N ASN A 252 4.44 -17.73 -18.98
CA ASN A 252 3.12 -17.17 -18.70
C ASN A 252 3.11 -16.01 -17.68
N GLY A 253 4.08 -15.08 -17.78
CA GLY A 253 4.18 -13.91 -16.90
C GLY A 253 4.61 -14.24 -15.47
N LYS A 254 4.93 -15.48 -15.14
CA LYS A 254 5.44 -15.88 -13.82
C LYS A 254 6.93 -15.63 -13.74
N THR A 255 7.38 -15.07 -12.65
CA THR A 255 8.79 -14.81 -12.37
C THR A 255 9.10 -15.31 -10.96
N VAL A 256 10.22 -16.00 -10.81
CA VAL A 256 10.71 -16.46 -9.51
C VAL A 256 11.71 -15.47 -8.98
N VAL A 257 11.46 -14.96 -7.80
CA VAL A 257 12.38 -14.14 -7.01
C VAL A 257 12.97 -15.03 -5.93
N ALA A 258 14.23 -15.36 -6.05
CA ALA A 258 14.98 -16.08 -5.03
C ALA A 258 15.71 -15.06 -4.14
N LEU A 259 15.52 -15.17 -2.84
CA LEU A 259 16.19 -14.38 -1.82
C LEU A 259 17.19 -15.25 -1.09
N SER A 260 18.41 -14.77 -0.88
CA SER A 260 19.45 -15.50 -0.17
C SER A 260 20.08 -14.60 0.89
N ALA A 261 20.20 -15.09 2.12
CA ALA A 261 20.81 -14.39 3.23
C ALA A 261 22.21 -14.97 3.53
N MET A 262 23.19 -14.10 3.66
CA MET A 262 24.51 -14.49 4.18
C MET A 262 24.39 -14.88 5.67
N PRO A 263 25.31 -15.68 6.22
CA PRO A 263 25.35 -15.96 7.66
C PRO A 263 25.43 -14.70 8.53
N SER A 264 26.00 -13.61 8.00
CA SER A 264 26.13 -12.31 8.64
C SER A 264 25.00 -11.33 8.35
N ALA A 265 23.92 -11.75 7.66
CA ALA A 265 22.81 -10.86 7.32
C ALA A 265 22.14 -10.27 8.58
N ALA A 266 21.63 -9.05 8.48
CA ALA A 266 20.93 -8.38 9.57
C ALA A 266 19.65 -9.14 9.94
N ASN A 267 19.43 -9.41 11.23
CA ASN A 267 18.15 -9.93 11.73
C ASN A 267 17.11 -8.81 11.79
N GLY A 268 15.87 -9.12 11.53
CA GLY A 268 14.75 -8.18 11.65
C GLY A 268 13.68 -8.35 10.61
N ALA A 269 12.71 -7.46 10.65
CA ALA A 269 11.65 -7.33 9.64
C ALA A 269 11.98 -6.13 8.72
N PHE A 270 11.95 -6.37 7.43
CA PHE A 270 12.33 -5.38 6.41
C PHE A 270 11.23 -5.28 5.35
N PRO A 271 10.77 -4.06 5.04
CA PRO A 271 9.86 -3.83 3.93
C PRO A 271 10.67 -3.88 2.62
N VAL A 272 10.47 -4.94 1.85
CA VAL A 272 11.03 -5.09 0.51
C VAL A 272 9.94 -4.81 -0.50
N VAL A 273 10.25 -4.10 -1.57
CA VAL A 273 9.30 -3.79 -2.63
C VAL A 273 9.77 -4.43 -3.93
N VAL A 274 8.89 -5.22 -4.54
CA VAL A 274 9.07 -5.73 -5.91
C VAL A 274 8.39 -4.76 -6.87
N THR A 275 9.12 -4.25 -7.84
CA THR A 275 8.59 -3.38 -8.90
C THR A 275 8.74 -4.09 -10.23
N GLY A 276 7.64 -4.21 -10.97
CA GLY A 276 7.62 -4.64 -12.36
C GLY A 276 7.45 -3.44 -13.28
N SER A 277 8.13 -3.42 -14.41
CA SER A 277 8.03 -2.34 -15.41
C SER A 277 7.90 -2.92 -16.82
N ALA A 278 6.92 -2.44 -17.58
CA ALA A 278 6.70 -2.76 -18.99
C ALA A 278 5.92 -1.63 -19.67
N ASN A 279 6.16 -1.40 -20.94
CA ASN A 279 5.39 -0.46 -21.78
C ASN A 279 5.31 0.98 -21.18
N GLY A 280 6.36 1.43 -20.48
CA GLY A 280 6.38 2.73 -19.81
C GLY A 280 5.55 2.82 -18.54
N ARG A 281 5.03 1.70 -18.04
CA ARG A 281 4.26 1.58 -16.79
C ARG A 281 5.03 0.77 -15.76
N SER A 282 4.79 1.05 -14.48
CA SER A 282 5.43 0.34 -13.36
C SER A 282 4.39 0.04 -12.29
N HIS A 283 4.44 -1.17 -11.76
CA HIS A 283 3.62 -1.63 -10.65
C HIS A 283 4.50 -2.17 -9.54
N SER A 284 4.08 -2.01 -8.30
CA SER A 284 4.86 -2.43 -7.13
C SER A 284 4.02 -3.23 -6.15
N GLN A 285 4.65 -4.24 -5.53
CA GLN A 285 4.05 -5.03 -4.46
C GLN A 285 5.01 -5.14 -3.26
N PRO A 286 4.54 -4.89 -2.03
CA PRO A 286 5.35 -5.03 -0.84
C PRO A 286 5.51 -6.49 -0.41
N ILE A 287 6.69 -6.83 0.10
CA ILE A 287 7.00 -8.11 0.75
C ILE A 287 7.50 -7.82 2.16
N ALA A 288 6.85 -8.38 3.17
CA ALA A 288 7.37 -8.39 4.54
C ALA A 288 8.47 -9.46 4.66
N LEU A 289 9.73 -9.06 4.52
CA LEU A 289 10.88 -9.96 4.66
C LEU A 289 11.29 -10.04 6.13
N ASN A 290 11.20 -11.23 6.73
CA ASN A 290 11.66 -11.51 8.08
C ASN A 290 12.93 -12.34 8.03
N VAL A 291 14.05 -11.75 8.42
CA VAL A 291 15.35 -12.43 8.54
C VAL A 291 15.58 -12.83 9.99
N SER A 292 15.85 -14.11 10.23
CA SER A 292 16.13 -14.63 11.57
C SER A 292 17.39 -15.51 11.56
N SER A 293 17.96 -15.71 12.73
CA SER A 293 18.96 -16.80 12.89
C SER A 293 18.29 -18.12 12.55
N PRO A 294 18.99 -19.08 11.94
CA PRO A 294 18.44 -20.43 11.79
C PRO A 294 17.96 -20.88 13.18
N PRO A 295 16.85 -21.65 13.27
CA PRO A 295 16.52 -22.31 14.50
C PRO A 295 17.78 -23.05 14.89
N GLY A 296 18.31 -22.73 16.08
CA GLY A 296 19.49 -23.42 16.57
C GLY A 296 19.17 -24.91 16.48
N ASN A 297 19.71 -25.57 15.48
CA ASN A 297 19.90 -26.99 15.62
C ASN A 297 20.68 -27.08 16.91
N GLY A 298 20.24 -27.87 17.87
CA GLY A 298 21.00 -28.09 19.08
C GLY A 298 22.41 -28.65 18.80
N GLU A 299 22.95 -28.44 17.60
CA GLU A 299 24.23 -28.89 17.06
C GLU A 299 25.42 -27.96 17.40
N ASP A 300 25.17 -26.68 17.71
CA ASP A 300 26.24 -25.79 18.14
C ASP A 300 26.44 -25.74 19.65
N GLN A 301 25.55 -26.39 20.41
CA GLN A 301 25.78 -26.59 21.83
C GLN A 301 26.74 -27.74 22.01
N LEU A 302 28.00 -27.42 22.19
CA LEU A 302 28.99 -28.44 22.59
C LEU A 302 28.60 -29.00 23.96
N TRP A 303 28.60 -30.32 24.04
CA TRP A 303 28.21 -31.04 25.23
C TRP A 303 29.42 -31.78 25.81
N GLU A 304 29.66 -31.61 27.08
CA GLU A 304 30.49 -32.51 27.85
C GLU A 304 29.67 -33.70 28.34
N TYR A 305 30.24 -34.87 28.29
CA TYR A 305 29.60 -36.10 28.76
C TYR A 305 30.37 -36.69 29.91
N LYS A 306 29.66 -37.18 30.92
CA LYS A 306 30.23 -37.86 32.06
C LYS A 306 29.46 -39.13 32.35
N MET A 307 30.17 -40.20 32.67
CA MET A 307 29.59 -41.44 33.20
C MET A 307 30.08 -41.67 34.63
N ILE A 308 29.17 -42.07 35.49
CA ILE A 308 29.47 -42.57 36.82
C ILE A 308 29.09 -44.03 36.94
N SER A 309 29.71 -44.76 37.89
CA SER A 309 29.34 -46.10 38.29
C SER A 309 29.03 -46.08 39.78
N ALA A 310 27.92 -46.73 40.14
CA ALA A 310 27.42 -46.84 41.53
C ALA A 310 27.08 -48.28 41.87
N THR A 311 27.11 -48.64 43.13
CA THR A 311 26.79 -49.98 43.63
C THR A 311 25.39 -50.13 44.14
N SER A 312 24.68 -48.98 44.29
CA SER A 312 23.25 -48.94 44.73
C SER A 312 22.51 -47.82 44.01
N GLU A 313 21.19 -47.90 44.01
CA GLU A 313 20.31 -46.84 43.48
C GLU A 313 20.47 -45.54 44.28
N GLN A 314 20.59 -45.63 45.59
CA GLN A 314 20.76 -44.47 46.44
C GLN A 314 22.08 -43.73 46.10
N GLU A 315 23.16 -44.46 45.85
CA GLU A 315 24.44 -43.87 45.42
C GLU A 315 24.31 -43.16 44.06
N VAL A 316 23.50 -43.70 43.12
CA VAL A 316 23.20 -42.99 41.88
C VAL A 316 22.50 -41.65 42.12
N VAL A 317 21.48 -41.64 43.00
CA VAL A 317 20.73 -40.43 43.37
C VAL A 317 21.64 -39.38 44.02
N ASP A 318 22.45 -39.81 44.97
CA ASP A 318 23.37 -38.93 45.71
C ASP A 318 24.41 -38.27 44.75
N GLN A 319 25.00 -39.04 43.85
CA GLN A 319 25.94 -38.57 42.86
C GLN A 319 25.28 -37.69 41.80
N ALA A 320 24.01 -38.02 41.41
CA ALA A 320 23.22 -37.23 40.46
C ALA A 320 22.91 -35.84 41.03
N ASN A 321 22.51 -35.75 42.29
CA ASN A 321 22.24 -34.49 42.98
C ASN A 321 23.51 -33.62 43.08
N GLN A 322 24.64 -34.25 43.40
CA GLN A 322 25.94 -33.53 43.43
C GLN A 322 26.32 -32.98 42.05
N LEU A 323 26.14 -33.78 41.00
CA LEU A 323 26.46 -33.38 39.63
C LEU A 323 25.45 -32.36 39.12
N GLY A 324 24.17 -32.45 39.49
CA GLY A 324 23.14 -31.44 39.14
C GLY A 324 23.50 -30.06 39.71
N GLY A 325 24.04 -29.99 40.93
CA GLY A 325 24.58 -28.73 41.49
C GLY A 325 25.78 -28.16 40.74
N GLN A 326 26.39 -28.94 39.86
CA GLN A 326 27.49 -28.51 38.95
C GLN A 326 27.03 -28.27 37.52
N GLY A 327 25.72 -28.29 37.25
CA GLY A 327 25.11 -28.05 35.94
C GLY A 327 25.08 -29.27 35.03
N TRP A 328 25.28 -30.50 35.57
CA TRP A 328 25.13 -31.72 34.79
C TRP A 328 23.68 -32.21 34.80
N GLU A 329 23.15 -32.56 33.62
CA GLU A 329 21.84 -33.19 33.45
C GLU A 329 21.97 -34.71 33.35
N LEU A 330 21.13 -35.46 34.07
CA LEU A 330 21.05 -36.92 33.94
C LEU A 330 20.37 -37.29 32.63
N VAL A 331 21.08 -38.03 31.78
CA VAL A 331 20.57 -38.49 30.47
C VAL A 331 19.95 -39.88 30.57
N SER A 332 20.64 -40.79 31.30
CA SER A 332 20.23 -42.18 31.36
C SER A 332 20.86 -42.87 32.58
N VAL A 333 20.10 -43.85 33.14
CA VAL A 333 20.60 -44.77 34.17
C VAL A 333 20.38 -46.19 33.67
N VAL A 334 21.40 -47.03 33.71
CA VAL A 334 21.32 -48.43 33.31
C VAL A 334 21.89 -49.35 34.39
N ARG A 335 21.25 -50.45 34.63
CA ARG A 335 21.80 -51.54 35.44
C ARG A 335 22.69 -52.42 34.56
N VAL A 336 23.91 -52.70 35.03
CA VAL A 336 24.80 -53.57 34.28
C VAL A 336 24.36 -55.04 34.45
N SER A 337 24.07 -55.69 33.33
CA SER A 337 23.62 -57.08 33.37
C SER A 337 24.71 -58.00 33.96
N GLY A 338 24.32 -58.81 34.92
CA GLY A 338 25.24 -59.73 35.61
C GLY A 338 26.15 -59.08 36.67
N SER A 339 25.88 -57.81 37.00
CA SER A 339 26.64 -57.06 38.03
C SER A 339 25.69 -56.29 38.94
N PRO A 340 26.03 -56.06 40.21
CA PRO A 340 25.26 -55.17 41.06
C PRO A 340 25.44 -53.69 40.71
N ALA A 341 26.30 -53.37 39.71
CA ALA A 341 26.65 -52.01 39.35
C ALA A 341 25.59 -51.31 38.50
N TRP A 342 25.42 -50.05 38.79
CA TRP A 342 24.63 -49.08 37.99
C TRP A 342 25.57 -48.14 37.25
N ARG A 343 25.16 -47.72 36.06
CA ARG A 343 25.84 -46.65 35.31
C ARG A 343 24.88 -45.53 35.01
N ALA A 344 25.26 -44.30 35.32
CA ALA A 344 24.49 -43.12 34.98
C ALA A 344 25.32 -42.23 34.06
N PHE A 345 24.66 -41.75 33.02
CA PHE A 345 25.23 -40.88 31.97
C PHE A 345 24.68 -39.48 32.13
N PHE A 346 25.52 -38.51 32.07
CA PHE A 346 25.23 -37.08 32.21
C PHE A 346 25.76 -36.31 31.01
N LYS A 347 25.11 -35.21 30.71
CA LYS A 347 25.56 -34.19 29.78
C LYS A 347 25.57 -32.83 30.43
N ARG A 348 26.42 -31.96 29.99
CA ARG A 348 26.45 -30.54 30.38
C ARG A 348 26.84 -29.70 29.20
N ALA A 349 26.15 -28.54 29.00
CA ALA A 349 26.58 -27.56 28.04
C ALA A 349 27.96 -27.03 28.37
N THR A 350 28.89 -27.03 27.40
CA THR A 350 30.18 -26.35 27.58
C THR A 350 29.92 -24.86 27.74
N LYS A 351 30.57 -24.22 28.66
CA LYS A 351 30.63 -22.75 28.75
C LYS A 351 31.80 -22.30 27.87
N ASP A 352 31.50 -21.44 26.86
CA ASP A 352 32.52 -20.68 26.16
C ASP A 352 33.27 -19.73 27.08
#